data_94bf64fec16a0e907077ab39b7b26a04
#
_entry.id   94bf64fec16a0e907077ab39b7b26a04
#
_cell.length_a   1.000
_cell.length_b   1.000
_cell.length_c   1.000
_cell.angle_alpha   90.00
_cell.angle_beta   90.00
_cell.angle_gamma   90.00
#
_symmetry.space_group_name_H-M   'P 1'
#
loop_
_entity.id
_entity.type
_entity.pdbx_description
1 polymer ?
#
loop_
_entity_poly.entity_id
_entity_poly.type
_entity_poly.pdbx_seq_one_letter_code
_entity_poly.pdbx_strand_id
1 'polypeptide(L)'
;RNAYPTIPLVITWAKNGTLEPLASVTAKLYEAALTRQVATNAAVECRDRPHFRDATPASDDIFARTELSGLCDTWAPLGPPLLIPAASTVPTLILAGAIDPVAEPHESRGIGQIIGSNAQWIEFPEVGHNVRAFSPCAVRIVADFIAQPESRLDGSCALYPLPLQFMKAPRQQ
;
A
#
# COMPACT_ATOMS: atom_id res chain seq x y z
N ARG A 1 -4.33 -9.59 1.52
CA ARG A 1 -3.76 -10.26 2.71
C ARG A 1 -2.27 -9.97 2.76
N ASN A 2 -1.78 -9.63 3.93
CA ASN A 2 -0.36 -9.35 4.15
C ASN A 2 0.44 -10.63 3.88
N ALA A 3 1.30 -10.62 2.85
CA ALA A 3 2.04 -11.80 2.41
C ALA A 3 3.37 -12.00 3.19
N TYR A 4 3.79 -11.01 3.99
CA TYR A 4 5.08 -11.06 4.69
C TYR A 4 5.32 -12.32 5.53
N PRO A 5 4.31 -12.83 6.29
CA PRO A 5 4.51 -14.06 7.07
C PRO A 5 4.85 -15.29 6.24
N THR A 6 4.52 -15.29 4.96
CA THR A 6 4.75 -16.45 4.07
C THR A 6 6.08 -16.39 3.33
N ILE A 7 6.77 -15.25 3.28
CA ILE A 7 8.01 -15.07 2.51
C ILE A 7 9.08 -16.11 2.86
N PRO A 8 9.43 -16.37 4.14
CA PRO A 8 10.43 -17.37 4.45
C PRO A 8 10.05 -18.78 4.00
N LEU A 9 8.75 -19.10 4.04
CA LEU A 9 8.22 -20.37 3.58
C LEU A 9 8.37 -20.51 2.06
N VAL A 10 8.03 -19.47 1.32
CA VAL A 10 8.17 -19.38 -0.15
C VAL A 10 9.64 -19.56 -0.55
N ILE A 11 10.56 -18.88 0.12
CA ILE A 11 12.01 -19.03 -0.11
C ILE A 11 12.45 -20.46 0.16
N THR A 12 11.97 -21.09 1.23
CA THR A 12 12.29 -22.47 1.56
C THR A 12 11.81 -23.45 0.50
N TRP A 13 10.58 -23.28 0.00
CA TRP A 13 10.04 -24.07 -1.11
C TRP A 13 10.88 -23.93 -2.37
N ALA A 14 11.19 -22.70 -2.77
CA ALA A 14 12.01 -22.43 -3.94
C ALA A 14 13.40 -23.10 -3.83
N LYS A 15 14.06 -22.97 -2.67
CA LYS A 15 15.36 -23.60 -2.39
C LYS A 15 15.31 -25.12 -2.50
N ASN A 16 14.23 -25.74 -2.10
CA ASN A 16 14.05 -27.19 -2.10
C ASN A 16 13.48 -27.73 -3.42
N GLY A 17 13.27 -26.87 -4.43
CA GLY A 17 12.69 -27.27 -5.72
C GLY A 17 11.19 -27.57 -5.66
N THR A 18 10.50 -27.22 -4.57
CA THR A 18 9.05 -27.43 -4.41
C THR A 18 8.31 -26.27 -5.08
N LEU A 19 8.04 -26.38 -6.37
CA LEU A 19 7.50 -25.27 -7.18
C LEU A 19 5.98 -25.21 -7.23
N GLU A 20 5.27 -26.29 -6.91
CA GLU A 20 3.80 -26.37 -7.01
C GLU A 20 3.07 -25.30 -6.15
N PRO A 21 3.43 -25.07 -4.86
CA PRO A 21 2.81 -24.00 -4.08
C PRO A 21 3.11 -22.61 -4.65
N LEU A 22 4.29 -22.41 -5.24
CA LEU A 22 4.67 -21.17 -5.90
C LEU A 22 3.81 -20.93 -7.14
N ALA A 23 3.62 -21.93 -7.98
CA ALA A 23 2.78 -21.86 -9.16
C ALA A 23 1.35 -21.47 -8.81
N SER A 24 0.79 -22.03 -7.73
CA SER A 24 -0.56 -21.68 -7.26
C SER A 24 -0.66 -20.22 -6.80
N VAL A 25 0.35 -19.73 -6.07
CA VAL A 25 0.38 -18.32 -5.63
C VAL A 25 0.53 -17.38 -6.83
N THR A 26 1.41 -17.71 -7.77
CA THR A 26 1.65 -16.92 -8.98
C THR A 26 0.41 -16.88 -9.87
N ALA A 27 -0.30 -18.00 -10.05
CA ALA A 27 -1.53 -18.05 -10.82
C ALA A 27 -2.62 -17.11 -10.24
N LYS A 28 -2.80 -17.13 -8.92
CA LYS A 28 -3.75 -16.23 -8.24
C LYS A 28 -3.39 -14.75 -8.37
N LEU A 29 -2.09 -14.42 -8.31
CA LEU A 29 -1.62 -13.06 -8.52
C LEU A 29 -1.84 -12.63 -9.97
N TYR A 30 -1.62 -13.52 -10.92
CA TYR A 30 -1.86 -13.27 -12.35
C TYR A 30 -3.34 -13.06 -12.66
N GLU A 31 -4.23 -13.92 -12.15
CA GLU A 31 -5.68 -13.72 -12.26
C GLU A 31 -6.11 -12.38 -11.66
N ALA A 32 -5.62 -12.04 -10.48
CA ALA A 32 -5.91 -10.74 -9.85
C ALA A 32 -5.39 -9.57 -10.69
N ALA A 33 -4.26 -9.71 -11.37
CA ALA A 33 -3.74 -8.70 -12.28
C ALA A 33 -4.61 -8.54 -13.54
N LEU A 34 -5.07 -9.66 -14.11
CA LEU A 34 -5.95 -9.64 -15.31
C LEU A 34 -7.34 -9.05 -15.01
N THR A 35 -7.84 -9.19 -13.80
CA THR A 35 -9.15 -8.66 -13.38
C THR A 35 -9.09 -7.19 -12.94
N ARG A 36 -7.91 -6.59 -12.84
CA ARG A 36 -7.78 -5.16 -12.56
C ARG A 36 -8.44 -4.35 -13.68
N GLN A 37 -9.10 -3.27 -13.27
CA GLN A 37 -9.65 -2.28 -14.21
C GLN A 37 -8.49 -1.46 -14.79
N VAL A 38 -7.75 -2.07 -15.73
CA VAL A 38 -6.51 -1.52 -16.30
C VAL A 38 -6.75 -0.12 -16.86
N ALA A 39 -7.86 0.08 -17.57
CA ALA A 39 -8.18 1.38 -18.14
C ALA A 39 -8.40 2.47 -17.07
N THR A 40 -9.14 2.16 -16.01
CA THR A 40 -9.37 3.10 -14.90
C THR A 40 -8.08 3.42 -14.17
N ASN A 41 -7.27 2.40 -13.86
CA ASN A 41 -5.97 2.60 -13.21
C ASN A 41 -5.05 3.45 -14.09
N ALA A 42 -4.96 3.15 -15.40
CA ALA A 42 -4.16 3.93 -16.33
C ALA A 42 -4.62 5.39 -16.41
N ALA A 43 -5.92 5.63 -16.45
CA ALA A 43 -6.45 7.00 -16.48
C ALA A 43 -6.05 7.80 -15.25
N VAL A 44 -6.11 7.20 -14.06
CA VAL A 44 -5.71 7.82 -12.80
C VAL A 44 -4.19 8.01 -12.75
N GLU A 45 -3.42 6.95 -12.96
CA GLU A 45 -1.96 7.00 -12.86
C GLU A 45 -1.33 7.96 -13.88
N CYS A 46 -1.77 7.91 -15.14
CA CYS A 46 -1.25 8.79 -16.18
C CYS A 46 -1.63 10.26 -15.98
N ARG A 47 -2.71 10.54 -15.28
CA ARG A 47 -3.16 11.89 -15.01
C ARG A 47 -2.52 12.47 -13.76
N ASP A 48 -2.56 11.72 -12.67
CA ASP A 48 -2.29 12.24 -11.33
C ASP A 48 -0.83 12.04 -10.89
N ARG A 49 -0.09 11.17 -11.59
CA ARG A 49 1.33 10.91 -11.32
C ARG A 49 2.22 11.28 -12.52
N PRO A 50 2.50 12.57 -12.73
CA PRO A 50 3.28 13.03 -13.88
C PRO A 50 4.70 12.44 -13.94
N HIS A 51 5.30 12.03 -12.82
CA HIS A 51 6.61 11.38 -12.77
C HIS A 51 6.66 10.00 -13.46
N PHE A 52 5.52 9.33 -13.69
CA PHE A 52 5.49 8.15 -14.56
C PHE A 52 5.74 8.49 -16.03
N ARG A 53 5.52 9.76 -16.45
CA ARG A 53 5.83 10.24 -17.80
C ARG A 53 7.30 10.54 -17.98
N ASP A 54 7.96 10.99 -16.91
CA ASP A 54 9.35 11.41 -16.91
C ASP A 54 10.31 10.29 -16.47
N ALA A 55 9.79 9.08 -16.17
CA ALA A 55 10.59 7.92 -15.84
C ALA A 55 11.47 7.56 -17.04
N THR A 56 12.66 8.14 -17.07
CA THR A 56 13.70 7.74 -18.02
C THR A 56 13.96 6.24 -17.83
N PRO A 57 14.19 5.49 -18.93
CA PRO A 57 14.45 4.04 -18.89
C PRO A 57 15.69 3.62 -18.08
N ALA A 58 16.33 4.54 -17.39
CA ALA A 58 17.59 4.36 -16.70
C ALA A 58 17.46 3.82 -15.26
N SER A 59 16.26 3.64 -14.71
CA SER A 59 16.16 2.93 -13.46
C SER A 59 16.21 1.42 -13.72
N ASP A 60 17.18 0.73 -13.14
CA ASP A 60 17.25 -0.73 -13.11
C ASP A 60 16.10 -1.36 -12.31
N ASP A 61 15.15 -0.56 -11.85
CA ASP A 61 13.95 -0.99 -11.18
C ASP A 61 12.99 -1.63 -12.19
N ILE A 62 12.99 -2.96 -12.22
CA ILE A 62 12.08 -3.75 -13.06
C ILE A 62 10.60 -3.49 -12.74
N PHE A 63 10.28 -2.93 -11.59
CA PHE A 63 8.94 -2.53 -11.19
C PHE A 63 8.58 -1.13 -11.68
N ALA A 64 9.55 -0.23 -11.86
CA ALA A 64 9.34 1.08 -12.46
C ALA A 64 9.15 0.99 -13.99
N ARG A 65 9.60 -0.09 -14.61
CA ARG A 65 9.33 -0.43 -16.01
C ARG A 65 7.97 -1.05 -16.23
N THR A 66 7.04 -0.87 -15.33
CA THR A 66 5.70 -1.41 -15.52
C THR A 66 5.09 -0.83 -16.78
N GLU A 67 4.34 -1.64 -17.46
CA GLU A 67 3.60 -1.48 -18.73
C GLU A 67 2.85 -0.14 -18.89
N LEU A 68 2.78 0.66 -17.81
CA LEU A 68 2.07 1.93 -17.77
C LEU A 68 2.81 3.10 -18.40
N SER A 69 4.15 3.10 -18.46
CA SER A 69 4.90 4.24 -19.05
C SER A 69 4.57 4.43 -20.53
N GLY A 70 4.63 3.35 -21.33
CA GLY A 70 4.21 3.39 -22.73
C GLY A 70 2.72 3.59 -22.93
N LEU A 71 1.90 3.19 -21.96
CA LEU A 71 0.46 3.40 -21.99
C LEU A 71 0.09 4.86 -21.76
N CYS A 72 0.81 5.57 -20.90
CA CYS A 72 0.57 7.00 -20.66
C CYS A 72 0.87 7.88 -21.87
N ASP A 73 1.82 7.47 -22.73
CA ASP A 73 2.12 8.16 -23.98
C ASP A 73 0.97 8.01 -25.01
N THR A 74 0.33 6.85 -24.99
CA THR A 74 -0.78 6.52 -25.90
C THR A 74 -2.13 6.97 -25.35
N TRP A 75 -2.30 6.86 -24.01
CA TRP A 75 -3.50 7.22 -23.29
C TRP A 75 -3.40 8.66 -22.80
N ALA A 76 -3.65 9.61 -23.70
CA ALA A 76 -3.63 11.01 -23.32
C ALA A 76 -4.63 11.28 -22.19
N PRO A 77 -4.19 11.72 -21.01
CA PRO A 77 -5.08 11.97 -19.90
C PRO A 77 -6.02 13.11 -20.24
N LEU A 78 -7.31 12.90 -20.02
CA LEU A 78 -8.34 13.91 -20.20
C LEU A 78 -8.27 14.94 -19.06
N GLY A 79 -7.78 16.12 -19.37
CA GLY A 79 -7.77 17.26 -18.46
C GLY A 79 -6.51 17.46 -17.61
N PRO A 80 -6.41 18.55 -16.88
CA PRO A 80 -5.28 18.85 -16.02
C PRO A 80 -5.24 17.88 -14.82
N PRO A 81 -4.06 17.68 -14.18
CA PRO A 81 -3.95 16.90 -12.97
C PRO A 81 -4.89 17.45 -11.88
N LEU A 82 -5.39 16.54 -11.04
CA LEU A 82 -6.18 16.95 -9.88
C LEU A 82 -5.28 17.77 -8.94
N LEU A 83 -5.69 19.01 -8.68
CA LEU A 83 -5.03 19.82 -7.66
C LEU A 83 -5.54 19.35 -6.30
N ILE A 84 -4.62 18.81 -5.49
CA ILE A 84 -4.92 18.51 -4.08
C ILE A 84 -5.04 19.85 -3.36
N PRO A 85 -6.13 20.11 -2.62
CA PRO A 85 -6.26 21.34 -1.83
C PRO A 85 -5.06 21.46 -0.87
N ALA A 86 -4.50 22.66 -0.76
CA ALA A 86 -3.36 22.91 0.13
C ALA A 86 -3.71 22.74 1.62
N ALA A 87 -5.00 22.84 1.97
CA ALA A 87 -5.49 22.64 3.33
C ALA A 87 -6.96 22.19 3.31
N SER A 88 -7.38 21.52 4.39
CA SER A 88 -8.76 21.06 4.55
C SER A 88 -9.28 21.36 5.94
N THR A 89 -10.55 21.77 6.03
CA THR A 89 -11.25 21.92 7.31
C THR A 89 -11.92 20.62 7.75
N VAL A 90 -11.91 19.60 6.91
CA VAL A 90 -12.53 18.30 7.22
C VAL A 90 -11.58 17.50 8.11
N PRO A 91 -12.03 17.04 9.29
CA PRO A 91 -11.25 16.13 10.12
C PRO A 91 -10.85 14.90 9.32
N THR A 92 -9.58 14.59 9.31
CA THR A 92 -9.02 13.51 8.49
C THR A 92 -8.14 12.59 9.32
N LEU A 93 -8.41 11.30 9.26
CA LEU A 93 -7.56 10.27 9.86
C LEU A 93 -6.78 9.54 8.77
N ILE A 94 -5.46 9.51 8.92
CA ILE A 94 -4.55 8.79 8.03
C ILE A 94 -3.86 7.70 8.83
N LEU A 95 -4.06 6.44 8.40
CA LEU A 95 -3.39 5.28 8.98
C LEU A 95 -2.37 4.75 7.98
N ALA A 96 -1.11 4.71 8.37
CA ALA A 96 -0.02 4.25 7.51
C ALA A 96 0.62 2.99 8.08
N GLY A 97 0.88 2.01 7.23
CA GLY A 97 1.70 0.85 7.58
C GLY A 97 3.16 1.11 7.24
N ALA A 98 4.07 0.95 8.20
CA ALA A 98 5.50 1.27 8.00
C ALA A 98 6.18 0.36 6.97
N ILE A 99 5.61 -0.81 6.68
CA ILE A 99 6.11 -1.75 5.69
C ILE A 99 5.13 -1.90 4.52
N ASP A 100 4.39 -0.83 4.18
CA ASP A 100 3.47 -0.81 3.06
C ASP A 100 4.22 -0.57 1.74
N PRO A 101 4.24 -1.55 0.80
CA PRO A 101 4.93 -1.39 -0.48
C PRO A 101 4.05 -0.73 -1.55
N VAL A 102 2.79 -0.41 -1.24
CA VAL A 102 1.81 0.14 -2.19
C VAL A 102 1.61 1.62 -1.98
N ALA A 103 1.52 2.02 -0.70
CA ALA A 103 1.36 3.41 -0.28
C ALA A 103 2.41 3.70 0.80
N GLU A 104 3.55 4.21 0.39
CA GLU A 104 4.66 4.45 1.30
C GLU A 104 4.29 5.44 2.41
N PRO A 105 4.72 5.19 3.68
CA PRO A 105 4.36 6.02 4.82
C PRO A 105 4.71 7.49 4.64
N HIS A 106 5.81 7.80 3.95
CA HIS A 106 6.22 9.19 3.73
C HIS A 106 5.26 9.96 2.82
N GLU A 107 4.65 9.30 1.81
CA GLU A 107 3.65 9.92 0.94
C GLU A 107 2.39 10.27 1.74
N SER A 108 1.89 9.33 2.54
CA SER A 108 0.72 9.56 3.39
C SER A 108 0.96 10.63 4.45
N ARG A 109 2.18 10.73 4.97
CA ARG A 109 2.60 11.80 5.88
C ARG A 109 2.60 13.15 5.17
N GLY A 110 3.10 13.20 3.92
CA GLY A 110 3.05 14.39 3.08
C GLY A 110 1.62 14.90 2.86
N ILE A 111 0.67 14.00 2.60
CA ILE A 111 -0.75 14.34 2.50
C ILE A 111 -1.26 14.94 3.82
N GLY A 112 -0.91 14.34 4.96
CA GLY A 112 -1.29 14.87 6.27
C GLY A 112 -0.77 16.29 6.51
N GLN A 113 0.46 16.59 6.08
CA GLN A 113 1.03 17.93 6.17
C GLN A 113 0.30 18.95 5.29
N ILE A 114 -0.14 18.54 4.08
CA ILE A 114 -0.92 19.39 3.18
C ILE A 114 -2.30 19.70 3.77
N ILE A 115 -2.98 18.70 4.35
CA ILE A 115 -4.29 18.88 5.01
C ILE A 115 -4.16 19.81 6.23
N GLY A 116 -3.04 19.73 6.95
CA GLY A 116 -2.73 20.60 8.07
C GLY A 116 -3.28 20.10 9.40
N SER A 117 -3.72 21.04 10.26
CA SER A 117 -4.12 20.77 11.65
C SER A 117 -5.30 19.81 11.82
N ASN A 118 -6.09 19.62 10.77
CA ASN A 118 -7.25 18.73 10.79
C ASN A 118 -6.89 17.28 10.43
N ALA A 119 -5.62 17.00 10.10
CA ALA A 119 -5.13 15.66 9.86
C ALA A 119 -4.51 15.05 11.12
N GLN A 120 -4.92 13.84 11.45
CA GLN A 120 -4.27 12.99 12.44
C GLN A 120 -3.63 11.82 11.71
N TRP A 121 -2.30 11.72 11.78
CA TRP A 121 -1.53 10.68 11.12
C TRP A 121 -0.97 9.69 12.15
N ILE A 122 -1.21 8.40 11.96
CA ILE A 122 -0.77 7.34 12.86
C ILE A 122 -0.10 6.23 12.04
N GLU A 123 1.15 5.91 12.39
CA GLU A 123 1.92 4.84 11.77
C GLU A 123 1.88 3.56 12.60
N PHE A 124 1.81 2.44 11.89
CA PHE A 124 1.82 1.10 12.45
C PHE A 124 3.09 0.36 12.01
N PRO A 125 4.09 0.18 12.90
CA PRO A 125 5.44 -0.25 12.53
C PRO A 125 5.54 -1.59 11.79
N GLU A 126 4.71 -2.57 12.12
CA GLU A 126 4.79 -3.93 11.57
C GLU A 126 3.61 -4.29 10.66
N VAL A 127 2.94 -3.28 10.12
CA VAL A 127 1.78 -3.47 9.26
C VAL A 127 2.08 -2.98 7.86
N GLY A 128 1.65 -3.73 6.86
CA GLY A 128 1.69 -3.34 5.45
C GLY A 128 0.41 -2.67 4.99
N HIS A 129 0.07 -2.89 3.71
CA HIS A 129 -1.13 -2.30 3.12
C HIS A 129 -2.42 -2.73 3.82
N ASN A 130 -3.38 -1.80 3.93
CA ASN A 130 -4.67 -1.98 4.58
C ASN A 130 -4.55 -2.25 6.11
N VAL A 131 -3.99 -1.28 6.80
CA VAL A 131 -3.72 -1.32 8.26
C VAL A 131 -4.91 -1.83 9.08
N ARG A 132 -6.12 -1.38 8.76
CA ARG A 132 -7.34 -1.77 9.48
C ARG A 132 -7.62 -3.28 9.42
N ALA A 133 -7.26 -3.94 8.33
CA ALA A 133 -7.50 -5.38 8.18
C ALA A 133 -6.57 -6.24 9.06
N PHE A 134 -5.46 -5.67 9.54
CA PHE A 134 -4.41 -6.42 10.22
C PHE A 134 -4.11 -5.93 11.65
N SER A 135 -4.73 -4.82 12.07
CA SER A 135 -4.53 -4.26 13.40
C SER A 135 -5.84 -3.99 14.13
N PRO A 136 -6.14 -4.75 15.20
CA PRO A 136 -7.27 -4.43 16.08
C PRO A 136 -7.20 -3.02 16.68
N CYS A 137 -5.97 -2.53 16.94
CA CYS A 137 -5.73 -1.16 17.37
C CYS A 137 -6.23 -0.16 16.34
N ALA A 138 -5.95 -0.37 15.04
CA ALA A 138 -6.42 0.49 13.97
C ALA A 138 -7.96 0.50 13.86
N VAL A 139 -8.60 -0.64 14.05
CA VAL A 139 -10.08 -0.74 14.07
C VAL A 139 -10.66 0.13 15.18
N ARG A 140 -10.08 0.07 16.41
CA ARG A 140 -10.50 0.90 17.53
C ARG A 140 -10.31 2.38 17.23
N ILE A 141 -9.14 2.78 16.76
CA ILE A 141 -8.83 4.18 16.40
C ILE A 141 -9.82 4.73 15.37
N VAL A 142 -10.16 3.93 14.35
CA VAL A 142 -11.18 4.33 13.36
C VAL A 142 -12.55 4.53 14.01
N ALA A 143 -12.95 3.64 14.92
CA ALA A 143 -14.22 3.77 15.63
C ALA A 143 -14.25 5.03 16.50
N ASP A 144 -13.16 5.31 17.23
CA ASP A 144 -13.01 6.50 18.06
C ASP A 144 -13.06 7.78 17.20
N PHE A 145 -12.38 7.77 16.05
CA PHE A 145 -12.41 8.88 15.10
C PHE A 145 -13.82 9.15 14.56
N ILE A 146 -14.55 8.10 14.18
CA ILE A 146 -15.92 8.24 13.66
C ILE A 146 -16.85 8.80 14.75
N ALA A 147 -16.65 8.37 16.00
CA ALA A 147 -17.46 8.84 17.13
C ALA A 147 -17.18 10.31 17.48
N GLN A 148 -15.92 10.74 17.39
CA GLN A 148 -15.46 12.08 17.77
C GLN A 148 -14.35 12.59 16.84
N PRO A 149 -14.68 13.01 15.60
CA PRO A 149 -13.67 13.32 14.56
C PRO A 149 -12.73 14.48 14.92
N GLU A 150 -13.17 15.41 15.76
CA GLU A 150 -12.41 16.59 16.17
C GLU A 150 -11.52 16.32 17.39
N SER A 151 -11.74 15.21 18.08
CA SER A 151 -10.96 14.84 19.26
C SER A 151 -9.61 14.29 18.87
N ARG A 152 -8.60 14.58 19.72
CA ARG A 152 -7.29 13.96 19.55
C ARG A 152 -7.38 12.46 19.89
N LEU A 153 -6.93 11.63 18.96
CA LEU A 153 -6.95 10.18 19.10
C LEU A 153 -5.76 9.68 19.93
N ASP A 154 -6.02 8.67 20.75
CA ASP A 154 -4.96 7.90 21.41
C ASP A 154 -4.42 6.82 20.47
N GLY A 155 -3.29 7.15 19.82
CA GLY A 155 -2.56 6.22 18.96
C GLY A 155 -1.56 5.32 19.69
N SER A 156 -1.50 5.36 21.03
CA SER A 156 -0.48 4.65 21.82
C SER A 156 -0.43 3.14 21.55
N CYS A 157 -1.57 2.51 21.26
CA CYS A 157 -1.62 1.08 20.95
C CYS A 157 -0.87 0.71 19.64
N ALA A 158 -0.65 1.68 18.74
CA ALA A 158 0.15 1.43 17.52
C ALA A 158 1.64 1.22 17.84
N LEU A 159 2.11 1.74 18.98
CA LEU A 159 3.50 1.60 19.42
C LEU A 159 3.82 0.19 19.97
N TYR A 160 2.79 -0.62 20.20
CA TYR A 160 2.91 -2.00 20.70
C TYR A 160 2.40 -2.98 19.64
N PRO A 161 3.14 -3.14 18.53
CA PRO A 161 2.71 -4.02 17.46
C PRO A 161 2.70 -5.47 17.94
N LEU A 162 1.79 -6.26 17.35
CA LEU A 162 1.84 -7.70 17.50
C LEU A 162 3.04 -8.21 16.70
N PRO A 163 3.93 -9.03 17.29
CA PRO A 163 5.12 -9.51 16.59
C PRO A 163 4.73 -10.27 15.33
N LEU A 164 5.44 -10.02 14.24
CA LEU A 164 5.27 -10.75 12.98
C LEU A 164 5.54 -12.24 13.22
N GLN A 165 4.51 -13.06 13.03
CA GLN A 165 4.64 -14.51 13.08
C GLN A 165 4.88 -15.06 11.69
N PHE A 166 6.10 -15.54 11.43
CA PHE A 166 6.44 -16.17 10.16
C PHE A 166 5.96 -17.63 10.12
N MET A 167 5.39 -18.01 8.98
CA MET A 167 5.04 -19.40 8.72
C MET A 167 6.33 -20.24 8.54
N LYS A 168 6.40 -21.35 9.25
CA LYS A 168 7.50 -22.29 9.16
C LYS A 168 7.14 -23.44 8.23
N ALA A 169 8.12 -23.94 7.46
CA ALA A 169 7.94 -25.16 6.71
C ALA A 169 7.69 -26.34 7.69
N PRO A 170 6.80 -27.29 7.34
CA PRO A 170 6.67 -28.53 8.09
C PRO A 170 8.05 -29.18 8.24
N ARG A 171 8.38 -29.66 9.44
CA ARG A 171 9.60 -30.46 9.61
C ARG A 171 9.45 -31.71 8.76
N GLN A 172 10.40 -31.95 7.86
CA GLN A 172 10.52 -33.25 7.18
C GLN A 172 10.87 -34.27 8.27
N GLN A 173 10.00 -35.25 8.45
CA GLN A 173 10.26 -36.42 9.32
C GLN A 173 11.11 -37.42 8.57
#